data_cd6400465560f98ae269181139d3c357
#
_entry.id   cd6400465560f98ae269181139d3c357
#
_cell.length_a   1.000
_cell.length_b   1.000
_cell.length_c   1.000
_cell.angle_alpha   90.00
_cell.angle_beta   90.00
_cell.angle_gamma   90.00
#
_symmetry.space_group_name_H-M   'P 1'
#
loop_
_entity.id
_entity.type
_entity.pdbx_description
1 polymer ?
#
loop_
_entity_poly.entity_id
_entity_poly.type
_entity_poly.pdbx_seq_one_letter_code
_entity_poly.pdbx_strand_id
1 'polypeptide(L)'
;MQVKKFTFPGAKEGGIGTVSYTERVKSPYMLSGFVFGNYVPVINSEFSVSFPASVKVSYKTYGDMKGIVFAKTTQNGKTVYTWKAQNLKASPLETESLSLRHYVPQVFLFIESYTANGQTKEVLGDVQKLFNYYKSLVKDLNKQPSSQLKALTDSLTRGKSEVEKIRSVYYWVQDHVKYIAFEEGLGGFIPRQANDVCQKRYGDCKDMASLTSSMLNLAGIPSYLVWIGTRDIPYKYAENPSMSVDNHMIAAVKWQGKWQFLDATDDRIDFGLPTSHIQGKEALIMTSEDKYEIVPVPVVPANQNTKVDSMVLSIDGKTLKGNGTLTFEGLWKTSLKSAVQYRSEPQRDEYYKNVLSRGSNKCALLKNVVTGLQDRDVPVRLQYGFSVPDYVQEAAGELFINPHLTRPWADKRQEESRKNDWKHEFTHIEDMVTILPIPKGYTVTNLPTNASFSHPDFGFKLSYEQKNDQIVVRSQWTLNSLLVKKSSFPEWNKMVAALNEAYSEVISLKKG
;
A
#
# COMPACT_ATOMS: atom_id res chain seq x y z
N MET A 1 -9.07 -6.25 24.05
CA MET A 1 -9.08 -7.64 23.52
C MET A 1 -8.45 -8.57 24.55
N GLN A 2 -9.17 -9.59 25.01
CA GLN A 2 -8.57 -10.64 25.86
C GLN A 2 -7.94 -11.69 24.94
N VAL A 3 -6.62 -11.75 24.92
CA VAL A 3 -5.88 -12.76 24.18
C VAL A 3 -5.55 -13.91 25.13
N LYS A 4 -6.03 -15.11 24.81
CA LYS A 4 -5.62 -16.34 25.50
C LYS A 4 -4.39 -16.90 24.78
N LYS A 5 -3.25 -16.88 25.45
CA LYS A 5 -2.02 -17.52 24.98
C LYS A 5 -1.82 -18.83 25.74
N PHE A 6 -1.48 -19.88 25.02
CA PHE A 6 -1.10 -21.17 25.60
C PHE A 6 0.04 -21.76 24.77
N THR A 7 0.87 -22.55 25.43
CA THR A 7 1.93 -23.32 24.81
C THR A 7 1.62 -24.81 24.97
N PHE A 8 2.06 -25.62 24.02
CA PHE A 8 1.99 -27.06 24.15
C PHE A 8 3.22 -27.54 24.94
N PRO A 9 3.06 -27.96 26.23
CA PRO A 9 4.17 -28.50 26.99
C PRO A 9 4.70 -29.80 26.33
N GLY A 10 6.00 -29.93 26.20
CA GLY A 10 6.60 -31.10 25.60
C GLY A 10 6.43 -31.27 24.10
N ALA A 11 6.18 -30.18 23.36
CA ALA A 11 6.15 -30.20 21.89
C ALA A 11 7.49 -30.75 21.37
N LYS A 12 7.45 -31.83 20.58
CA LYS A 12 8.60 -32.50 19.95
C LYS A 12 8.21 -33.01 18.56
N GLU A 13 9.20 -33.36 17.78
CA GLU A 13 8.99 -33.99 16.47
C GLU A 13 8.12 -35.25 16.59
N GLY A 14 7.12 -35.39 15.70
CA GLY A 14 6.13 -36.47 15.75
C GLY A 14 5.01 -36.27 16.79
N GLY A 15 5.06 -35.21 17.59
CA GLY A 15 3.99 -34.89 18.54
C GLY A 15 2.76 -34.31 17.90
N ILE A 16 1.57 -34.54 18.48
CA ILE A 16 0.30 -33.97 18.05
C ILE A 16 -0.19 -33.01 19.14
N GLY A 17 -0.47 -31.77 18.78
CA GLY A 17 -1.14 -30.78 19.62
C GLY A 17 -2.58 -30.57 19.15
N THR A 18 -3.54 -30.59 20.09
CA THR A 18 -4.96 -30.34 19.79
C THR A 18 -5.46 -29.10 20.50
N VAL A 19 -6.10 -28.19 19.75
CA VAL A 19 -6.80 -27.01 20.28
C VAL A 19 -8.26 -27.13 19.93
N SER A 20 -9.12 -26.97 20.94
CA SER A 20 -10.57 -26.87 20.75
C SER A 20 -11.06 -25.60 21.42
N TYR A 21 -11.87 -24.83 20.72
CA TYR A 21 -12.49 -23.62 21.27
C TYR A 21 -13.91 -23.45 20.73
N THR A 22 -14.71 -22.71 21.48
CA THR A 22 -16.07 -22.35 21.08
C THR A 22 -16.17 -20.84 21.01
N GLU A 23 -16.68 -20.33 19.92
CA GLU A 23 -16.96 -18.93 19.70
C GLU A 23 -18.47 -18.66 19.73
N ARG A 24 -18.90 -17.65 20.47
CA ARG A 24 -20.29 -17.20 20.48
C ARG A 24 -20.43 -15.89 19.72
N VAL A 25 -21.00 -15.96 18.54
CA VAL A 25 -21.33 -14.77 17.74
C VAL A 25 -22.59 -14.12 18.31
N LYS A 26 -22.48 -12.87 18.76
CA LYS A 26 -23.58 -12.12 19.40
C LYS A 26 -24.43 -11.31 18.43
N SER A 27 -23.89 -11.02 17.22
CA SER A 27 -24.56 -10.21 16.21
C SER A 27 -24.85 -11.02 14.96
N PRO A 28 -26.06 -11.00 14.41
CA PRO A 28 -26.39 -11.71 13.17
C PRO A 28 -25.64 -11.13 11.94
N TYR A 29 -25.09 -9.94 12.06
CA TYR A 29 -24.28 -9.30 11.00
C TYR A 29 -22.83 -9.78 10.98
N MET A 30 -22.35 -10.44 12.03
CA MET A 30 -20.96 -10.84 12.23
C MET A 30 -20.72 -12.34 12.04
N LEU A 31 -21.61 -13.03 11.32
CA LEU A 31 -21.36 -14.41 10.97
C LEU A 31 -20.18 -14.45 9.98
N SER A 32 -19.09 -15.12 10.37
CA SER A 32 -17.88 -15.21 9.56
C SER A 32 -17.95 -16.35 8.55
N GLY A 33 -17.11 -16.26 7.51
CA GLY A 33 -16.87 -17.35 6.60
C GLY A 33 -15.73 -18.26 7.06
N PHE A 34 -15.33 -19.15 6.15
CA PHE A 34 -14.23 -20.10 6.36
C PHE A 34 -13.26 -20.08 5.19
N VAL A 35 -11.97 -20.17 5.50
CA VAL A 35 -10.87 -20.20 4.53
C VAL A 35 -10.31 -21.61 4.48
N PHE A 36 -10.35 -22.24 3.28
CA PHE A 36 -9.77 -23.56 3.04
C PHE A 36 -8.33 -23.41 2.58
N GLY A 37 -7.38 -23.85 3.38
CA GLY A 37 -5.96 -23.77 3.06
C GLY A 37 -5.19 -22.94 4.07
N ASN A 38 -3.90 -23.19 4.12
CA ASN A 38 -2.99 -22.53 5.03
C ASN A 38 -1.57 -22.51 4.43
N TYR A 39 -0.63 -21.87 5.11
CA TYR A 39 0.82 -21.95 4.80
C TYR A 39 1.45 -23.31 5.15
N VAL A 40 0.69 -24.19 5.78
CA VAL A 40 1.07 -25.59 6.07
C VAL A 40 0.10 -26.53 5.37
N PRO A 41 0.49 -27.79 5.06
CA PRO A 41 -0.43 -28.77 4.49
C PRO A 41 -1.59 -29.07 5.45
N VAL A 42 -2.81 -29.25 4.89
CA VAL A 42 -4.01 -29.57 5.66
C VAL A 42 -4.57 -30.91 5.18
N ILE A 43 -4.51 -31.93 6.02
CA ILE A 43 -4.99 -33.30 5.66
C ILE A 43 -6.52 -33.30 5.52
N ASN A 44 -7.23 -32.76 6.52
CA ASN A 44 -8.68 -32.64 6.52
C ASN A 44 -9.07 -31.21 6.90
N SER A 45 -9.95 -30.61 6.14
CA SER A 45 -10.54 -29.31 6.41
C SER A 45 -12.06 -29.46 6.30
N GLU A 46 -12.76 -29.16 7.40
CA GLU A 46 -14.24 -29.24 7.44
C GLU A 46 -14.78 -27.96 8.07
N PHE A 47 -15.78 -27.40 7.40
CA PHE A 47 -16.57 -26.30 7.93
C PHE A 47 -18.03 -26.69 7.92
N SER A 48 -18.67 -26.64 9.07
CA SER A 48 -20.08 -27.00 9.23
C SER A 48 -20.85 -25.93 10.00
N VAL A 49 -22.03 -25.59 9.52
CA VAL A 49 -22.94 -24.65 10.18
C VAL A 49 -24.32 -25.26 10.30
N SER A 50 -24.91 -25.18 11.50
CA SER A 50 -26.25 -25.69 11.80
C SER A 50 -27.14 -24.54 12.26
N PHE A 51 -28.33 -24.43 11.69
CA PHE A 51 -29.29 -23.38 12.02
C PHE A 51 -30.73 -23.88 11.98
N PRO A 52 -31.61 -23.29 12.83
CA PRO A 52 -33.03 -23.68 12.89
C PRO A 52 -33.80 -23.14 11.68
N ALA A 53 -34.98 -23.67 11.42
CA ALA A 53 -35.88 -23.24 10.34
C ALA A 53 -36.28 -21.74 10.43
N SER A 54 -36.23 -21.16 11.63
CA SER A 54 -36.51 -19.73 11.85
C SER A 54 -35.39 -18.78 11.38
N VAL A 55 -34.25 -19.33 10.94
CA VAL A 55 -33.09 -18.55 10.42
C VAL A 55 -32.85 -18.93 8.97
N LYS A 56 -32.85 -17.95 8.09
CA LYS A 56 -32.49 -18.12 6.68
C LYS A 56 -31.00 -17.77 6.49
N VAL A 57 -30.21 -18.78 6.12
CA VAL A 57 -28.77 -18.62 5.87
C VAL A 57 -28.50 -18.87 4.39
N SER A 58 -27.76 -17.96 3.77
CA SER A 58 -27.16 -18.14 2.46
C SER A 58 -25.64 -18.13 2.53
N TYR A 59 -25.00 -18.48 1.43
CA TYR A 59 -23.55 -18.44 1.33
C TYR A 59 -23.10 -17.98 -0.06
N LYS A 60 -21.89 -17.46 -0.10
CA LYS A 60 -21.13 -17.22 -1.35
C LYS A 60 -19.75 -17.86 -1.24
N THR A 61 -19.17 -18.18 -2.38
CA THR A 61 -17.82 -18.77 -2.45
C THR A 61 -16.88 -17.84 -3.19
N TYR A 62 -15.60 -17.91 -2.84
CA TYR A 62 -14.53 -17.18 -3.49
C TYR A 62 -13.33 -18.10 -3.73
N GLY A 63 -12.62 -17.90 -4.85
CA GLY A 63 -11.48 -18.74 -5.25
C GLY A 63 -11.91 -20.04 -5.93
N ASP A 64 -10.93 -20.90 -6.21
CA ASP A 64 -11.16 -22.19 -6.88
C ASP A 64 -11.70 -23.22 -5.88
N MET A 65 -12.99 -23.51 -5.97
CA MET A 65 -13.69 -24.48 -5.11
C MET A 65 -13.49 -25.93 -5.55
N LYS A 66 -12.64 -26.21 -6.52
CA LYS A 66 -12.35 -27.59 -6.97
C LYS A 66 -11.80 -28.43 -5.82
N GLY A 67 -12.40 -29.61 -5.61
CA GLY A 67 -12.03 -30.51 -4.50
C GLY A 67 -12.66 -30.18 -3.16
N ILE A 68 -13.54 -29.16 -3.09
CA ILE A 68 -14.35 -28.88 -1.90
C ILE A 68 -15.75 -29.45 -2.12
N VAL A 69 -16.14 -30.40 -1.28
CA VAL A 69 -17.45 -31.07 -1.35
C VAL A 69 -18.42 -30.37 -0.43
N PHE A 70 -19.55 -29.93 -0.98
CA PHE A 70 -20.65 -29.35 -0.23
C PHE A 70 -21.76 -30.37 0.00
N ALA A 71 -22.31 -30.39 1.22
CA ALA A 71 -23.50 -31.17 1.56
C ALA A 71 -24.49 -30.31 2.37
N LYS A 72 -25.77 -30.51 2.10
CA LYS A 72 -26.88 -29.93 2.87
C LYS A 72 -27.69 -31.09 3.44
N THR A 73 -27.87 -31.13 4.76
CA THR A 73 -28.63 -32.16 5.47
C THR A 73 -29.58 -31.54 6.48
N THR A 74 -30.50 -32.36 6.99
CA THR A 74 -31.34 -31.97 8.12
C THR A 74 -31.03 -32.90 9.30
N GLN A 75 -30.68 -32.33 10.44
CA GLN A 75 -30.36 -33.08 11.66
C GLN A 75 -31.08 -32.43 12.85
N ASN A 76 -31.86 -33.22 13.61
CA ASN A 76 -32.60 -32.76 14.79
C ASN A 76 -33.45 -31.47 14.52
N GLY A 77 -34.13 -31.41 13.37
CA GLY A 77 -34.96 -30.28 12.95
C GLY A 77 -34.18 -29.02 12.51
N LYS A 78 -32.88 -29.10 12.41
CA LYS A 78 -32.01 -28.01 11.92
C LYS A 78 -31.47 -28.32 10.55
N THR A 79 -31.29 -27.30 9.72
CA THR A 79 -30.52 -27.40 8.48
C THR A 79 -29.03 -27.36 8.83
N VAL A 80 -28.27 -28.26 8.21
CA VAL A 80 -26.80 -28.31 8.35
C VAL A 80 -26.17 -28.17 6.96
N TYR A 81 -25.30 -27.17 6.80
CA TYR A 81 -24.42 -27.03 5.66
C TYR A 81 -23.03 -27.50 6.05
N THR A 82 -22.40 -28.31 5.23
CA THR A 82 -21.05 -28.81 5.47
C THR A 82 -20.21 -28.72 4.19
N TRP A 83 -19.01 -28.17 4.31
CA TRP A 83 -17.98 -28.15 3.28
C TRP A 83 -16.77 -28.93 3.76
N LYS A 84 -16.26 -29.83 2.92
CA LYS A 84 -15.12 -30.69 3.24
C LYS A 84 -14.08 -30.62 2.14
N ALA A 85 -12.82 -30.54 2.53
CA ALA A 85 -11.67 -30.67 1.65
C ALA A 85 -10.63 -31.59 2.28
N GLN A 86 -9.86 -32.29 1.47
CA GLN A 86 -8.81 -33.20 1.92
C GLN A 86 -7.51 -32.94 1.18
N ASN A 87 -6.39 -33.20 1.86
CA ASN A 87 -5.04 -33.18 1.27
C ASN A 87 -4.71 -31.84 0.59
N LEU A 88 -5.11 -30.71 1.23
CA LEU A 88 -4.77 -29.38 0.74
C LEU A 88 -3.26 -29.17 0.88
N LYS A 89 -2.63 -28.77 -0.22
CA LYS A 89 -1.21 -28.42 -0.21
C LYS A 89 -0.98 -27.12 0.53
N ALA A 90 0.20 -26.97 1.13
CA ALA A 90 0.64 -25.70 1.69
C ALA A 90 0.64 -24.61 0.62
N SER A 91 0.08 -23.46 0.95
CA SER A 91 0.26 -22.25 0.14
C SER A 91 1.65 -21.67 0.41
N PRO A 92 2.39 -21.24 -0.61
CA PRO A 92 3.71 -20.66 -0.38
C PRO A 92 3.61 -19.34 0.38
N LEU A 93 4.50 -19.15 1.34
CA LEU A 93 4.74 -17.86 1.99
C LEU A 93 5.82 -17.14 1.17
N GLU A 94 5.41 -16.29 0.25
CA GLU A 94 6.30 -15.54 -0.62
C GLU A 94 6.27 -14.07 -0.24
N THR A 95 7.45 -13.45 -0.19
CA THR A 95 7.57 -12.00 0.07
C THR A 95 6.93 -11.20 -1.05
N GLU A 96 6.47 -10.00 -0.74
CA GLU A 96 5.83 -9.10 -1.74
C GLU A 96 4.70 -9.81 -2.51
N SER A 97 3.89 -10.61 -1.81
CA SER A 97 2.67 -11.23 -2.32
C SER A 97 1.43 -10.58 -1.71
N LEU A 98 0.29 -10.77 -2.34
CA LEU A 98 -1.00 -10.48 -1.72
C LEU A 98 -1.24 -11.45 -0.54
N SER A 99 -2.22 -11.15 0.31
CA SER A 99 -2.58 -12.02 1.43
C SER A 99 -3.06 -13.40 0.95
N LEU A 100 -2.92 -14.41 1.81
CA LEU A 100 -3.39 -15.78 1.54
C LEU A 100 -4.81 -15.85 0.99
N ARG A 101 -5.68 -14.95 1.43
CA ARG A 101 -7.09 -14.87 1.01
C ARG A 101 -7.28 -14.66 -0.49
N HIS A 102 -6.28 -14.15 -1.22
CA HIS A 102 -6.34 -14.01 -2.67
C HIS A 102 -6.14 -15.33 -3.43
N TYR A 103 -5.59 -16.36 -2.78
CA TYR A 103 -5.11 -17.58 -3.44
C TYR A 103 -5.82 -18.85 -3.04
N VAL A 104 -6.59 -18.81 -1.95
CA VAL A 104 -7.24 -20.01 -1.39
C VAL A 104 -8.76 -19.92 -1.46
N PRO A 105 -9.46 -21.06 -1.60
CA PRO A 105 -10.91 -21.09 -1.62
C PRO A 105 -11.51 -20.72 -0.27
N GLN A 106 -12.66 -20.04 -0.31
CA GLN A 106 -13.35 -19.52 0.86
C GLN A 106 -14.87 -19.63 0.72
N VAL A 107 -15.55 -19.72 1.84
CA VAL A 107 -17.01 -19.69 1.95
C VAL A 107 -17.40 -18.56 2.91
N PHE A 108 -18.30 -17.68 2.49
CA PHE A 108 -18.91 -16.64 3.31
C PHE A 108 -20.34 -17.02 3.63
N LEU A 109 -20.71 -16.84 4.87
CA LEU A 109 -22.07 -17.08 5.35
C LEU A 109 -22.77 -15.77 5.65
N PHE A 110 -24.05 -15.71 5.33
CA PHE A 110 -24.93 -14.58 5.62
C PHE A 110 -26.19 -15.08 6.29
N ILE A 111 -26.59 -14.47 7.38
CA ILE A 111 -27.96 -14.55 7.83
C ILE A 111 -28.75 -13.56 6.97
N GLU A 112 -29.59 -14.05 6.07
CA GLU A 112 -30.45 -13.19 5.26
C GLU A 112 -31.59 -12.60 6.09
N SER A 113 -32.21 -13.44 6.93
CA SER A 113 -33.28 -13.05 7.83
C SER A 113 -33.45 -14.06 8.97
N TYR A 114 -34.13 -13.64 10.00
CA TYR A 114 -34.58 -14.53 11.07
C TYR A 114 -35.97 -14.13 11.58
N THR A 115 -36.75 -15.13 12.05
CA THR A 115 -38.07 -14.92 12.64
C THR A 115 -37.98 -15.14 14.14
N ALA A 116 -38.38 -14.12 14.92
CA ALA A 116 -38.47 -14.14 16.36
C ALA A 116 -39.76 -13.45 16.79
N ASN A 117 -40.50 -14.07 17.73
CA ASN A 117 -41.78 -13.55 18.24
C ASN A 117 -42.79 -13.24 17.10
N GLY A 118 -42.85 -14.09 16.08
CA GLY A 118 -43.75 -13.93 14.94
C GLY A 118 -43.35 -12.84 13.94
N GLN A 119 -42.23 -12.14 14.14
CA GLN A 119 -41.75 -11.09 13.24
C GLN A 119 -40.48 -11.54 12.52
N THR A 120 -40.44 -11.35 11.22
CA THR A 120 -39.23 -11.59 10.39
C THR A 120 -38.42 -10.31 10.31
N LYS A 121 -37.13 -10.43 10.62
CA LYS A 121 -36.15 -9.35 10.53
C LYS A 121 -35.13 -9.67 9.42
N GLU A 122 -35.01 -8.79 8.45
CA GLU A 122 -33.99 -8.83 7.40
C GLU A 122 -32.63 -8.44 7.99
N VAL A 123 -31.52 -9.06 7.50
CA VAL A 123 -30.17 -8.84 8.02
C VAL A 123 -29.21 -8.47 6.90
N LEU A 124 -28.70 -9.44 6.13
CA LEU A 124 -27.71 -9.26 5.06
C LEU A 124 -28.13 -10.02 3.78
N GLY A 125 -27.25 -10.06 2.78
CA GLY A 125 -27.43 -10.83 1.54
C GLY A 125 -27.24 -10.00 0.28
N ASP A 126 -27.31 -8.67 0.40
CA ASP A 126 -27.01 -7.73 -0.69
C ASP A 126 -26.35 -6.46 -0.14
N VAL A 127 -25.85 -5.63 -1.03
CA VAL A 127 -25.12 -4.38 -0.68
C VAL A 127 -26.04 -3.37 -0.03
N GLN A 128 -27.34 -3.31 -0.40
CA GLN A 128 -28.29 -2.38 0.20
C GLN A 128 -28.52 -2.71 1.70
N LYS A 129 -28.62 -3.98 2.04
CA LYS A 129 -28.75 -4.42 3.43
C LYS A 129 -27.48 -4.16 4.24
N LEU A 130 -26.31 -4.35 3.62
CA LEU A 130 -25.03 -4.00 4.23
C LEU A 130 -24.96 -2.48 4.50
N PHE A 131 -25.33 -1.65 3.52
CA PHE A 131 -25.39 -0.20 3.69
C PHE A 131 -26.37 0.21 4.81
N ASN A 132 -27.55 -0.39 4.86
CA ASN A 132 -28.53 -0.14 5.93
C ASN A 132 -27.96 -0.47 7.30
N TYR A 133 -27.16 -1.53 7.40
CA TYR A 133 -26.47 -1.84 8.64
C TYR A 133 -25.39 -0.79 8.97
N TYR A 134 -24.55 -0.41 8.04
CA TYR A 134 -23.54 0.64 8.23
C TYR A 134 -24.17 1.97 8.65
N LYS A 135 -25.23 2.38 7.98
CA LYS A 135 -26.02 3.55 8.36
C LYS A 135 -26.48 3.47 9.82
N SER A 136 -26.94 2.29 10.28
CA SER A 136 -27.40 2.10 11.67
C SER A 136 -26.28 2.30 12.71
N LEU A 137 -25.00 2.04 12.33
CA LEU A 137 -23.85 2.21 13.21
C LEU A 137 -23.46 3.68 13.39
N VAL A 138 -23.80 4.55 12.42
CA VAL A 138 -23.42 5.98 12.42
C VAL A 138 -24.61 6.92 12.56
N LYS A 139 -25.82 6.42 12.76
CA LYS A 139 -27.06 7.22 12.80
C LYS A 139 -27.05 8.37 13.82
N ASP A 140 -26.33 8.23 14.93
CA ASP A 140 -26.25 9.22 16.00
C ASP A 140 -24.89 9.93 16.07
N LEU A 141 -24.07 9.75 15.03
CA LEU A 141 -22.73 10.28 14.98
C LEU A 141 -22.73 11.80 14.72
N ASN A 142 -21.98 12.55 15.52
CA ASN A 142 -21.66 13.98 15.35
C ASN A 142 -22.86 14.95 15.21
N LYS A 143 -24.03 14.59 15.74
CA LYS A 143 -25.22 15.46 15.68
C LYS A 143 -25.09 16.76 16.49
N GLN A 144 -24.24 16.77 17.51
CA GLN A 144 -24.05 17.90 18.42
C GLN A 144 -22.58 18.27 18.55
N PRO A 145 -22.02 19.02 17.57
CA PRO A 145 -20.65 19.47 17.63
C PRO A 145 -20.48 20.52 18.76
N SER A 146 -19.44 20.35 19.58
CA SER A 146 -19.13 21.24 20.69
C SER A 146 -18.68 22.64 20.20
N SER A 147 -18.81 23.65 21.07
CA SER A 147 -18.30 25.00 20.80
C SER A 147 -16.80 25.00 20.55
N GLN A 148 -16.05 24.14 21.25
CA GLN A 148 -14.62 23.98 21.06
C GLN A 148 -14.26 23.45 19.68
N LEU A 149 -14.96 22.40 19.20
CA LEU A 149 -14.74 21.84 17.85
C LEU A 149 -15.09 22.87 16.77
N LYS A 150 -16.19 23.62 16.94
CA LYS A 150 -16.58 24.72 16.03
C LYS A 150 -15.51 25.81 15.98
N ALA A 151 -15.06 26.33 17.13
CA ALA A 151 -14.06 27.37 17.21
C ALA A 151 -12.71 26.94 16.60
N LEU A 152 -12.29 25.68 16.82
CA LEU A 152 -11.10 25.12 16.19
C LEU A 152 -11.26 25.08 14.67
N THR A 153 -12.37 24.54 14.18
CA THR A 153 -12.64 24.44 12.74
C THR A 153 -12.63 25.83 12.10
N ASP A 154 -13.32 26.80 12.71
CA ASP A 154 -13.32 28.19 12.25
C ASP A 154 -11.91 28.79 12.20
N SER A 155 -11.09 28.55 13.21
CA SER A 155 -9.70 29.06 13.23
C SER A 155 -8.84 28.50 12.11
N LEU A 156 -9.09 27.23 11.71
CA LEU A 156 -8.36 26.56 10.63
C LEU A 156 -8.82 26.98 9.23
N THR A 157 -10.08 27.42 9.10
CA THR A 157 -10.74 27.54 7.76
C THR A 157 -11.18 28.94 7.40
N ARG A 158 -11.20 29.88 8.34
CA ARG A 158 -11.66 31.25 8.11
C ARG A 158 -10.85 31.97 7.03
N GLY A 159 -11.53 32.54 6.04
CA GLY A 159 -10.93 33.29 4.93
C GLY A 159 -10.21 32.46 3.88
N LYS A 160 -10.26 31.13 3.97
CA LYS A 160 -9.60 30.22 3.04
C LYS A 160 -10.53 29.78 1.90
N SER A 161 -9.96 29.49 0.74
CA SER A 161 -10.63 28.84 -0.37
C SER A 161 -11.05 27.41 -0.01
N GLU A 162 -11.93 26.80 -0.81
CA GLU A 162 -12.42 25.44 -0.59
C GLU A 162 -11.28 24.42 -0.40
N VAL A 163 -10.33 24.40 -1.33
CA VAL A 163 -9.21 23.47 -1.28
C VAL A 163 -8.29 23.70 -0.08
N GLU A 164 -8.07 24.96 0.29
CA GLU A 164 -7.27 25.29 1.47
C GLU A 164 -7.96 24.89 2.77
N LYS A 165 -9.30 25.00 2.85
CA LYS A 165 -10.09 24.48 3.98
C LYS A 165 -9.94 22.96 4.09
N ILE A 166 -10.10 22.22 2.98
CA ILE A 166 -9.95 20.77 2.96
C ILE A 166 -8.55 20.38 3.44
N ARG A 167 -7.50 20.96 2.87
CA ARG A 167 -6.10 20.72 3.28
C ARG A 167 -5.87 21.04 4.75
N SER A 168 -6.34 22.17 5.22
CA SER A 168 -6.14 22.61 6.60
C SER A 168 -6.76 21.67 7.62
N VAL A 169 -7.97 21.17 7.36
CA VAL A 169 -8.63 20.19 8.24
C VAL A 169 -7.92 18.84 8.15
N TYR A 170 -7.65 18.36 6.93
CA TYR A 170 -7.03 17.06 6.70
C TYR A 170 -5.65 16.95 7.35
N TYR A 171 -4.78 17.94 7.10
CA TYR A 171 -3.44 17.98 7.68
C TYR A 171 -3.46 18.21 9.19
N TRP A 172 -4.43 19.00 9.69
CA TRP A 172 -4.56 19.15 11.13
C TRP A 172 -4.90 17.83 11.83
N VAL A 173 -5.80 17.01 11.25
CA VAL A 173 -6.13 15.70 11.81
C VAL A 173 -4.92 14.78 11.78
N GLN A 174 -4.18 14.71 10.66
CA GLN A 174 -2.94 13.93 10.54
C GLN A 174 -1.88 14.33 11.58
N ASP A 175 -1.71 15.63 11.82
CA ASP A 175 -0.65 16.16 12.69
C ASP A 175 -1.00 16.10 14.19
N HIS A 176 -2.31 16.06 14.54
CA HIS A 176 -2.74 16.22 15.92
C HIS A 176 -3.52 15.02 16.49
N VAL A 177 -3.84 14.02 15.69
CA VAL A 177 -4.54 12.82 16.15
C VAL A 177 -3.66 11.59 15.96
N LYS A 178 -3.19 11.04 17.07
CA LYS A 178 -2.36 9.83 17.04
C LYS A 178 -3.21 8.61 16.70
N TYR A 179 -2.79 7.83 15.70
CA TYR A 179 -3.45 6.56 15.39
C TYR A 179 -3.24 5.53 16.51
N ILE A 180 -4.34 5.07 17.10
CA ILE A 180 -4.34 3.98 18.08
C ILE A 180 -5.59 3.13 17.82
N ALA A 181 -5.40 1.86 17.47
CA ALA A 181 -6.50 0.94 17.17
C ALA A 181 -7.30 0.57 18.44
N PHE A 182 -8.61 0.74 18.36
CA PHE A 182 -9.61 0.35 19.37
C PHE A 182 -10.67 -0.52 18.70
N GLU A 183 -10.37 -1.78 18.47
CA GLU A 183 -11.20 -2.68 17.67
C GLU A 183 -11.90 -3.75 18.51
N GLU A 184 -12.23 -3.46 19.78
CA GLU A 184 -12.91 -4.43 20.63
C GLU A 184 -14.43 -4.45 20.37
N GLY A 185 -14.94 -5.61 19.92
CA GLY A 185 -16.37 -5.86 19.70
C GLY A 185 -16.96 -4.89 18.67
N LEU A 186 -18.13 -4.29 18.99
CA LEU A 186 -18.77 -3.27 18.14
C LEU A 186 -17.94 -1.98 18.04
N GLY A 187 -17.04 -1.73 19.00
CA GLY A 187 -16.09 -0.62 18.93
C GLY A 187 -15.14 -0.67 17.73
N GLY A 188 -14.96 -1.85 17.10
CA GLY A 188 -14.26 -1.98 15.83
C GLY A 188 -15.01 -1.39 14.63
N PHE A 189 -16.31 -1.11 14.76
CA PHE A 189 -17.18 -0.67 13.65
C PHE A 189 -17.87 0.67 13.88
N ILE A 190 -18.06 1.09 15.12
CA ILE A 190 -18.74 2.34 15.49
C ILE A 190 -17.69 3.43 15.75
N PRO A 191 -17.66 4.50 14.94
CA PRO A 191 -16.79 5.64 15.21
C PRO A 191 -17.16 6.35 16.52
N ARG A 192 -16.17 6.88 17.22
CA ARG A 192 -16.40 7.79 18.33
C ARG A 192 -16.83 9.17 17.82
N GLN A 193 -17.49 9.94 18.70
CA GLN A 193 -17.90 11.32 18.41
C GLN A 193 -16.67 12.17 18.10
N ALA A 194 -16.77 13.05 17.10
CA ALA A 194 -15.70 13.97 16.73
C ALA A 194 -15.22 14.84 17.90
N ASN A 195 -16.12 15.23 18.80
CA ASN A 195 -15.77 15.97 20.02
C ASN A 195 -14.75 15.22 20.89
N ASP A 196 -14.99 13.92 21.10
CA ASP A 196 -14.13 13.06 21.93
C ASP A 196 -12.75 12.86 21.28
N VAL A 197 -12.74 12.58 19.98
CA VAL A 197 -11.49 12.39 19.21
C VAL A 197 -10.68 13.67 19.20
N CYS A 198 -11.32 14.81 18.94
CA CYS A 198 -10.69 16.12 18.97
C CYS A 198 -10.08 16.45 20.33
N GLN A 199 -10.78 16.15 21.43
CA GLN A 199 -10.30 16.42 22.77
C GLN A 199 -9.17 15.48 23.18
N LYS A 200 -9.32 14.18 22.89
CA LYS A 200 -8.38 13.13 23.33
C LYS A 200 -7.13 13.02 22.48
N ARG A 201 -7.14 13.54 21.25
CA ARG A 201 -6.01 13.53 20.32
C ARG A 201 -5.50 12.14 19.94
N TYR A 202 -6.36 11.12 19.96
CA TYR A 202 -6.07 9.79 19.46
C TYR A 202 -7.35 9.10 18.98
N GLY A 203 -7.19 8.18 18.04
CA GLY A 203 -8.27 7.39 17.48
C GLY A 203 -7.75 6.39 16.44
N ASP A 204 -8.63 5.51 16.00
CA ASP A 204 -8.35 4.63 14.86
C ASP A 204 -8.91 5.21 13.55
N CYS A 205 -8.90 4.41 12.47
CA CYS A 205 -9.32 4.86 11.13
C CYS A 205 -10.72 5.51 11.12
N LYS A 206 -11.71 4.86 11.74
CA LYS A 206 -13.08 5.36 11.77
C LYS A 206 -13.25 6.62 12.61
N ASP A 207 -12.46 6.75 13.68
CA ASP A 207 -12.46 7.93 14.55
C ASP A 207 -11.88 9.15 13.81
N MET A 208 -10.76 8.94 13.10
CA MET A 208 -10.13 9.99 12.30
C MET A 208 -11.02 10.38 11.11
N ALA A 209 -11.71 9.42 10.48
CA ALA A 209 -12.71 9.68 9.44
C ALA A 209 -13.89 10.50 9.98
N SER A 210 -14.42 10.12 11.16
CA SER A 210 -15.50 10.83 11.87
C SER A 210 -15.13 12.29 12.15
N LEU A 211 -13.94 12.52 12.70
CA LEU A 211 -13.44 13.87 13.00
C LEU A 211 -13.23 14.69 11.73
N THR A 212 -12.54 14.14 10.73
CA THR A 212 -12.28 14.81 9.45
C THR A 212 -13.58 15.23 8.78
N SER A 213 -14.54 14.29 8.66
CA SER A 213 -15.83 14.58 8.04
C SER A 213 -16.63 15.62 8.83
N SER A 214 -16.65 15.55 10.17
CA SER A 214 -17.33 16.52 11.01
C SER A 214 -16.77 17.93 10.85
N MET A 215 -15.45 18.09 10.91
CA MET A 215 -14.80 19.39 10.76
C MET A 215 -15.02 19.99 9.36
N LEU A 216 -14.95 19.18 8.30
CA LEU A 216 -15.21 19.65 6.93
C LEU A 216 -16.67 20.10 6.77
N ASN A 217 -17.63 19.35 7.26
CA ASN A 217 -19.04 19.73 7.25
C ASN A 217 -19.29 21.04 8.04
N LEU A 218 -18.64 21.24 9.19
CA LEU A 218 -18.67 22.49 9.93
C LEU A 218 -18.06 23.67 9.16
N ALA A 219 -17.05 23.41 8.31
CA ALA A 219 -16.44 24.42 7.44
C ALA A 219 -17.25 24.70 6.16
N GLY A 220 -18.43 24.07 6.00
CA GLY A 220 -19.30 24.20 4.83
C GLY A 220 -18.85 23.37 3.62
N ILE A 221 -17.98 22.38 3.82
CA ILE A 221 -17.52 21.46 2.79
C ILE A 221 -18.24 20.11 2.98
N PRO A 222 -19.13 19.69 2.05
CA PRO A 222 -19.79 18.39 2.12
C PRO A 222 -18.75 17.26 2.16
N SER A 223 -18.72 16.52 3.25
CA SER A 223 -17.81 15.41 3.49
C SER A 223 -18.57 14.17 3.95
N TYR A 224 -18.11 13.01 3.51
CA TYR A 224 -18.81 11.76 3.59
C TYR A 224 -17.94 10.69 4.26
N LEU A 225 -18.59 9.80 5.03
CA LEU A 225 -17.93 8.60 5.55
C LEU A 225 -17.84 7.54 4.45
N VAL A 226 -16.73 6.82 4.44
CA VAL A 226 -16.41 5.82 3.44
C VAL A 226 -15.95 4.54 4.11
N TRP A 227 -16.64 3.43 3.85
CA TRP A 227 -16.17 2.08 4.16
C TRP A 227 -15.37 1.54 3.00
N ILE A 228 -14.26 0.87 3.30
CA ILE A 228 -13.35 0.38 2.27
C ILE A 228 -12.52 -0.81 2.78
N GLY A 229 -12.28 -1.76 1.90
CA GLY A 229 -11.30 -2.81 2.13
C GLY A 229 -9.91 -2.37 1.71
N THR A 230 -8.88 -2.74 2.47
CA THR A 230 -7.50 -2.62 1.99
C THR A 230 -7.20 -3.66 0.91
N ARG A 231 -6.09 -3.51 0.18
CA ARG A 231 -5.65 -4.45 -0.86
C ARG A 231 -5.39 -5.88 -0.36
N ASP A 232 -5.35 -6.10 0.94
CA ASP A 232 -5.27 -7.45 1.53
C ASP A 232 -6.61 -8.19 1.53
N ILE A 233 -7.72 -7.50 1.25
CA ILE A 233 -9.05 -8.07 1.09
C ILE A 233 -9.34 -8.23 -0.41
N PRO A 234 -9.55 -9.47 -0.90
CA PRO A 234 -9.72 -9.73 -2.34
C PRO A 234 -11.09 -9.34 -2.91
N TYR A 235 -12.11 -9.21 -2.05
CA TYR A 235 -13.51 -9.15 -2.49
C TYR A 235 -13.95 -7.76 -2.92
N LYS A 236 -14.97 -7.75 -3.80
CA LYS A 236 -15.82 -6.61 -4.10
C LYS A 236 -17.11 -6.68 -3.28
N TYR A 237 -17.82 -5.55 -3.15
CA TYR A 237 -19.09 -5.52 -2.42
C TYR A 237 -20.14 -6.49 -2.96
N ALA A 238 -20.24 -6.63 -4.30
CA ALA A 238 -21.17 -7.57 -4.92
C ALA A 238 -20.81 -9.04 -4.67
N GLU A 239 -19.52 -9.34 -4.49
CA GLU A 239 -19.03 -10.70 -4.25
C GLU A 239 -19.23 -11.11 -2.79
N ASN A 240 -19.03 -10.18 -1.87
CA ASN A 240 -19.15 -10.43 -0.43
C ASN A 240 -19.85 -9.26 0.28
N PRO A 241 -21.20 -9.15 0.23
CA PRO A 241 -21.94 -8.08 0.86
C PRO A 241 -22.07 -8.28 2.38
N SER A 242 -20.95 -8.36 3.08
CA SER A 242 -20.83 -8.49 4.53
C SER A 242 -19.73 -7.57 5.05
N MET A 243 -19.68 -7.43 6.38
CA MET A 243 -18.66 -6.59 7.04
C MET A 243 -17.21 -7.04 6.78
N SER A 244 -16.99 -8.25 6.30
CA SER A 244 -15.64 -8.75 5.97
C SER A 244 -15.10 -8.24 4.62
N VAL A 245 -15.89 -7.46 3.85
CA VAL A 245 -15.42 -6.76 2.65
C VAL A 245 -14.60 -5.51 2.99
N ASP A 246 -14.80 -4.97 4.19
CA ASP A 246 -14.13 -3.77 4.67
C ASP A 246 -13.29 -4.08 5.93
N ASN A 247 -12.19 -3.40 6.06
CA ASN A 247 -11.36 -3.38 7.26
C ASN A 247 -10.82 -1.97 7.55
N HIS A 248 -11.34 -0.97 6.84
CA HIS A 248 -10.89 0.41 6.95
C HIS A 248 -12.03 1.40 6.74
N MET A 249 -11.93 2.58 7.35
CA MET A 249 -12.86 3.68 7.17
C MET A 249 -12.08 4.99 7.00
N ILE A 250 -12.49 5.78 6.02
CA ILE A 250 -11.90 7.08 5.70
C ILE A 250 -13.00 8.14 5.47
N ALA A 251 -12.61 9.39 5.27
CA ALA A 251 -13.51 10.42 4.78
C ALA A 251 -13.32 10.65 3.28
N ALA A 252 -14.32 11.21 2.61
CA ALA A 252 -14.20 11.68 1.24
C ALA A 252 -14.92 13.00 1.03
N VAL A 253 -14.42 13.78 0.08
CA VAL A 253 -15.06 15.01 -0.41
C VAL A 253 -15.16 14.96 -1.93
N LYS A 254 -16.13 15.68 -2.51
CA LYS A 254 -16.21 15.85 -3.95
C LYS A 254 -15.65 17.23 -4.30
N TRP A 255 -14.44 17.27 -4.83
CA TRP A 255 -13.76 18.52 -5.22
C TRP A 255 -13.57 18.55 -6.74
N GLN A 256 -13.98 19.66 -7.37
CA GLN A 256 -13.96 19.81 -8.84
C GLN A 256 -14.63 18.62 -9.59
N GLY A 257 -15.74 18.12 -9.04
CA GLY A 257 -16.50 17.01 -9.62
C GLY A 257 -15.88 15.61 -9.42
N LYS A 258 -14.71 15.50 -8.80
CA LYS A 258 -14.01 14.22 -8.54
C LYS A 258 -13.98 13.89 -7.06
N TRP A 259 -14.11 12.61 -6.72
CA TRP A 259 -13.90 12.12 -5.37
C TRP A 259 -12.44 12.26 -4.95
N GLN A 260 -12.22 12.87 -3.79
CA GLN A 260 -10.94 12.91 -3.08
C GLN A 260 -11.08 12.09 -1.80
N PHE A 261 -10.24 11.08 -1.65
CA PHE A 261 -10.23 10.19 -0.50
C PHE A 261 -9.26 10.72 0.54
N LEU A 262 -9.75 10.94 1.77
CA LEU A 262 -9.01 11.56 2.86
C LEU A 262 -8.74 10.52 3.93
N ASP A 263 -7.64 9.80 3.78
CA ASP A 263 -7.18 8.80 4.73
C ASP A 263 -6.15 9.43 5.69
N ALA A 264 -6.65 9.97 6.79
CA ALA A 264 -5.81 10.66 7.77
C ALA A 264 -4.96 9.71 8.64
N THR A 265 -5.08 8.39 8.46
CA THR A 265 -4.29 7.41 9.22
C THR A 265 -2.82 7.36 8.82
N ASP A 266 -2.48 7.79 7.59
CA ASP A 266 -1.11 8.06 7.17
C ASP A 266 -0.81 9.56 7.30
N ASP A 267 -0.07 9.92 8.34
CA ASP A 267 0.30 11.30 8.68
C ASP A 267 1.33 11.94 7.73
N ARG A 268 1.75 11.24 6.67
CA ARG A 268 2.80 11.68 5.74
C ARG A 268 2.29 11.89 4.31
N ILE A 269 1.09 11.42 4.01
CA ILE A 269 0.53 11.52 2.66
C ILE A 269 -0.01 12.92 2.37
N ASP A 270 0.27 13.42 1.18
CA ASP A 270 -0.24 14.71 0.74
C ASP A 270 -1.72 14.62 0.30
N PHE A 271 -2.43 15.74 0.39
CA PHE A 271 -3.78 15.86 -0.14
C PHE A 271 -3.79 15.58 -1.66
N GLY A 272 -4.81 14.82 -2.10
CA GLY A 272 -4.98 14.42 -3.50
C GLY A 272 -4.38 13.06 -3.85
N LEU A 273 -3.61 12.47 -2.93
CA LEU A 273 -3.08 11.11 -3.08
C LEU A 273 -3.84 10.15 -2.17
N PRO A 274 -4.51 9.11 -2.70
CA PRO A 274 -5.00 8.02 -1.88
C PRO A 274 -3.82 7.18 -1.34
N THR A 275 -3.94 6.71 -0.11
CA THR A 275 -2.94 5.82 0.50
C THR A 275 -2.74 4.55 -0.33
N SER A 276 -1.52 4.02 -0.33
CA SER A 276 -1.14 2.90 -1.21
C SER A 276 -2.00 1.64 -0.98
N HIS A 277 -2.39 1.40 0.25
CA HIS A 277 -3.11 0.19 0.65
C HIS A 277 -4.60 0.16 0.26
N ILE A 278 -5.19 1.29 -0.19
CA ILE A 278 -6.58 1.33 -0.66
C ILE A 278 -6.70 1.52 -2.18
N GLN A 279 -5.62 1.80 -2.91
CA GLN A 279 -5.66 2.03 -4.35
C GLN A 279 -6.21 0.81 -5.11
N GLY A 280 -7.11 1.08 -6.06
CA GLY A 280 -7.79 0.03 -6.85
C GLY A 280 -8.92 -0.70 -6.13
N LYS A 281 -9.21 -0.38 -4.85
CA LYS A 281 -10.33 -0.97 -4.09
C LYS A 281 -11.62 -0.21 -4.33
N GLU A 282 -12.74 -0.91 -4.20
CA GLU A 282 -14.05 -0.28 -4.16
C GLU A 282 -14.26 0.42 -2.81
N ALA A 283 -14.74 1.65 -2.87
CA ALA A 283 -15.12 2.47 -1.73
C ALA A 283 -16.64 2.62 -1.69
N LEU A 284 -17.30 2.30 -0.58
CA LEU A 284 -18.70 2.57 -0.33
C LEU A 284 -18.83 3.91 0.39
N ILE A 285 -19.30 4.92 -0.32
CA ILE A 285 -19.45 6.30 0.15
C ILE A 285 -20.90 6.55 0.53
N MET A 286 -21.17 6.89 1.79
CA MET A 286 -22.50 7.27 2.27
C MET A 286 -22.79 8.72 1.86
N THR A 287 -23.47 8.93 0.73
CA THR A 287 -23.75 10.28 0.17
C THR A 287 -24.95 10.96 0.83
N SER A 288 -25.83 10.21 1.45
CA SER A 288 -26.91 10.70 2.33
C SER A 288 -27.37 9.58 3.28
N GLU A 289 -28.34 9.86 4.14
CA GLU A 289 -28.92 8.83 5.01
C GLU A 289 -29.48 7.61 4.26
N ASP A 290 -29.94 7.79 3.00
CA ASP A 290 -30.59 6.73 2.23
C ASP A 290 -29.87 6.42 0.90
N LYS A 291 -28.71 7.03 0.65
CA LYS A 291 -27.99 6.86 -0.61
C LYS A 291 -26.50 6.58 -0.37
N TYR A 292 -25.98 5.70 -1.19
CA TYR A 292 -24.55 5.44 -1.27
C TYR A 292 -24.08 5.37 -2.73
N GLU A 293 -22.80 5.58 -2.91
CA GLU A 293 -22.10 5.32 -4.17
C GLU A 293 -21.00 4.29 -3.91
N ILE A 294 -20.77 3.37 -4.85
CA ILE A 294 -19.60 2.50 -4.86
C ILE A 294 -18.73 2.94 -6.03
N VAL A 295 -17.53 3.39 -5.70
CA VAL A 295 -16.57 3.88 -6.70
C VAL A 295 -15.19 3.28 -6.46
N PRO A 296 -14.41 2.99 -7.51
CA PRO A 296 -13.04 2.54 -7.32
C PRO A 296 -12.16 3.71 -6.87
N VAL A 297 -11.31 3.46 -5.88
CA VAL A 297 -10.22 4.39 -5.55
C VAL A 297 -9.18 4.37 -6.67
N PRO A 298 -8.82 5.52 -7.25
CA PRO A 298 -7.87 5.55 -8.36
C PRO A 298 -6.49 5.01 -7.95
N VAL A 299 -5.85 4.30 -8.88
CA VAL A 299 -4.43 4.01 -8.77
C VAL A 299 -3.68 5.28 -9.21
N VAL A 300 -2.79 5.78 -8.36
CA VAL A 300 -1.98 6.95 -8.69
C VAL A 300 -1.06 6.60 -9.87
N PRO A 301 -1.06 7.37 -10.96
CA PRO A 301 -0.21 7.10 -12.12
C PRO A 301 1.29 7.18 -11.75
N ALA A 302 2.11 6.37 -12.41
CA ALA A 302 3.54 6.29 -12.13
C ALA A 302 4.27 7.63 -12.21
N ASN A 303 3.85 8.52 -13.12
CA ASN A 303 4.42 9.86 -13.31
C ASN A 303 4.08 10.86 -12.17
N GLN A 304 3.23 10.49 -11.22
CA GLN A 304 2.99 11.26 -9.99
C GLN A 304 3.79 10.71 -8.79
N ASN A 305 4.46 9.59 -8.96
CA ASN A 305 5.29 8.94 -7.94
C ASN A 305 6.71 8.86 -8.47
N THR A 306 7.45 9.98 -8.43
CA THR A 306 8.75 10.09 -9.05
C THR A 306 9.89 10.12 -8.05
N LYS A 307 11.00 9.48 -8.42
CA LYS A 307 12.31 9.56 -7.76
C LYS A 307 13.32 9.97 -8.81
N VAL A 308 13.76 11.22 -8.74
CA VAL A 308 14.64 11.82 -9.76
C VAL A 308 15.99 12.13 -9.17
N ASP A 309 17.05 11.53 -9.72
CA ASP A 309 18.44 11.79 -9.34
C ASP A 309 19.18 12.52 -10.48
N SER A 310 19.68 13.70 -10.20
CA SER A 310 20.48 14.48 -11.15
C SER A 310 21.85 14.73 -10.55
N MET A 311 22.92 14.27 -11.24
CA MET A 311 24.28 14.40 -10.74
C MET A 311 25.27 14.84 -11.81
N VAL A 312 26.29 15.55 -11.37
CA VAL A 312 27.48 15.90 -12.17
C VAL A 312 28.68 15.20 -11.57
N LEU A 313 29.41 14.49 -12.42
CA LEU A 313 30.62 13.74 -12.06
C LEU A 313 31.88 14.52 -12.36
N SER A 314 32.97 14.16 -11.72
CA SER A 314 34.33 14.59 -12.07
C SER A 314 35.32 13.48 -11.76
N ILE A 315 36.40 13.44 -12.55
CA ILE A 315 37.47 12.45 -12.44
C ILE A 315 38.70 13.14 -11.84
N ASP A 316 39.24 12.54 -10.76
CA ASP A 316 40.45 12.98 -10.09
C ASP A 316 41.37 11.77 -9.92
N GLY A 317 42.27 11.58 -10.89
CA GLY A 317 43.05 10.35 -11.04
C GLY A 317 42.16 9.14 -11.22
N LYS A 318 42.27 8.16 -10.30
CA LYS A 318 41.38 6.97 -10.28
C LYS A 318 40.11 7.16 -9.43
N THR A 319 39.94 8.32 -8.80
CA THR A 319 38.80 8.63 -7.98
C THR A 319 37.68 9.28 -8.78
N LEU A 320 36.48 8.73 -8.70
CA LEU A 320 35.28 9.37 -9.21
C LEU A 320 34.65 10.19 -8.09
N LYS A 321 34.40 11.47 -8.35
CA LYS A 321 33.66 12.37 -7.45
C LYS A 321 32.38 12.80 -8.12
N GLY A 322 31.35 13.12 -7.32
CA GLY A 322 30.10 13.63 -7.86
C GLY A 322 29.33 14.48 -6.85
N ASN A 323 28.52 15.37 -7.40
CA ASN A 323 27.53 16.15 -6.65
C ASN A 323 26.18 15.98 -7.33
N GLY A 324 25.13 15.79 -6.53
CA GLY A 324 23.81 15.56 -7.07
C GLY A 324 22.68 16.05 -6.17
N THR A 325 21.47 15.93 -6.72
CA THR A 325 20.20 16.17 -6.01
C THR A 325 19.25 15.03 -6.32
N LEU A 326 18.86 14.31 -5.28
CA LEU A 326 17.85 13.25 -5.33
C LEU A 326 16.53 13.82 -4.83
N THR A 327 15.51 13.83 -5.69
CA THR A 327 14.18 14.39 -5.43
C THR A 327 13.14 13.29 -5.35
N PHE A 328 12.26 13.36 -4.36
CA PHE A 328 11.16 12.42 -4.13
C PHE A 328 9.82 13.15 -4.18
N GLU A 329 8.88 12.62 -4.97
CA GLU A 329 7.52 13.12 -5.11
C GLU A 329 6.50 11.99 -4.95
N GLY A 330 5.25 12.36 -4.66
CA GLY A 330 4.15 11.41 -4.50
C GLY A 330 4.41 10.39 -3.39
N LEU A 331 4.10 9.13 -3.66
CA LEU A 331 4.26 8.04 -2.69
C LEU A 331 5.73 7.69 -2.41
N TRP A 332 6.68 8.01 -3.30
CA TRP A 332 8.10 7.96 -2.98
C TRP A 332 8.47 8.91 -1.83
N LYS A 333 7.92 10.13 -1.84
CA LYS A 333 8.08 11.08 -0.73
C LYS A 333 7.49 10.53 0.57
N THR A 334 6.26 9.97 0.51
CA THR A 334 5.60 9.34 1.66
C THR A 334 6.44 8.19 2.21
N SER A 335 6.97 7.32 1.35
CA SER A 335 7.84 6.21 1.74
C SER A 335 9.13 6.68 2.43
N LEU A 336 9.79 7.71 1.89
CA LEU A 336 10.98 8.30 2.52
C LEU A 336 10.66 8.88 3.91
N LYS A 337 9.58 9.68 4.03
CA LYS A 337 9.14 10.24 5.32
C LYS A 337 8.87 9.13 6.34
N SER A 338 8.18 8.05 5.93
CA SER A 338 7.92 6.88 6.77
C SER A 338 9.21 6.21 7.25
N ALA A 339 10.18 6.06 6.34
CA ALA A 339 11.44 5.42 6.67
C ALA A 339 12.27 6.19 7.72
N VAL A 340 12.14 7.53 7.76
CA VAL A 340 12.99 8.36 8.64
C VAL A 340 12.28 8.89 9.89
N GLN A 341 10.95 8.84 9.96
CA GLN A 341 10.14 9.50 10.99
C GLN A 341 10.54 9.15 12.42
N TYR A 342 10.71 7.86 12.72
CA TYR A 342 10.99 7.37 14.08
C TYR A 342 12.47 7.04 14.31
N ARG A 343 13.34 7.40 13.36
CA ARG A 343 14.77 7.18 13.48
C ARG A 343 15.43 8.31 14.24
N SER A 344 16.38 7.99 15.12
CA SER A 344 17.28 8.98 15.71
C SER A 344 18.16 9.63 14.65
N GLU A 345 18.77 10.76 14.96
CA GLU A 345 19.65 11.48 14.01
C GLU A 345 20.76 10.57 13.44
N PRO A 346 21.53 9.80 14.22
CA PRO A 346 22.52 8.87 13.67
C PRO A 346 21.91 7.77 12.76
N GLN A 347 20.71 7.31 13.09
CA GLN A 347 20.01 6.32 12.26
C GLN A 347 19.49 6.91 10.93
N ARG A 348 19.13 8.20 10.91
CA ARG A 348 18.78 8.93 9.68
C ARG A 348 20.02 9.12 8.80
N ASP A 349 21.14 9.51 9.38
CA ASP A 349 22.40 9.68 8.65
C ASP A 349 22.85 8.37 8.01
N GLU A 350 22.77 7.25 8.71
CA GLU A 350 23.08 5.94 8.15
C GLU A 350 22.08 5.55 7.03
N TYR A 351 20.81 5.87 7.20
CA TYR A 351 19.80 5.66 6.15
C TYR A 351 20.13 6.49 4.90
N TYR A 352 20.45 7.78 5.05
CA TYR A 352 20.82 8.64 3.92
C TYR A 352 22.11 8.18 3.25
N LYS A 353 23.09 7.76 4.02
CA LYS A 353 24.33 7.17 3.49
C LYS A 353 24.04 5.95 2.61
N ASN A 354 23.13 5.07 3.04
CA ASN A 354 22.75 3.90 2.23
C ASN A 354 22.00 4.30 0.94
N VAL A 355 21.04 5.22 1.04
CA VAL A 355 20.26 5.73 -0.12
C VAL A 355 21.15 6.46 -1.12
N LEU A 356 22.17 7.18 -0.64
CA LEU A 356 23.08 7.99 -1.46
C LEU A 356 24.39 7.29 -1.82
N SER A 357 24.57 6.02 -1.44
CA SER A 357 25.74 5.23 -1.84
C SER A 357 25.78 5.04 -3.37
N ARG A 358 26.95 5.24 -3.95
CA ARG A 358 27.16 5.20 -5.40
C ARG A 358 28.40 4.37 -5.77
N GLY A 359 28.34 3.69 -6.89
CA GLY A 359 29.47 3.05 -7.55
C GLY A 359 29.98 1.79 -6.86
N SER A 360 30.41 1.88 -5.62
CA SER A 360 30.96 0.75 -4.88
C SER A 360 30.79 0.92 -3.35
N ASN A 361 31.14 -0.13 -2.60
CA ASN A 361 31.18 -0.09 -1.13
C ASN A 361 32.25 0.85 -0.54
N LYS A 362 33.20 1.35 -1.40
CA LYS A 362 34.18 2.37 -1.03
C LYS A 362 33.61 3.80 -1.12
N CYS A 363 32.32 3.96 -1.50
CA CYS A 363 31.71 5.27 -1.62
C CYS A 363 31.70 6.00 -0.27
N ALA A 364 32.31 7.18 -0.25
CA ALA A 364 32.25 8.09 0.89
C ALA A 364 31.30 9.24 0.58
N LEU A 365 30.29 9.42 1.44
CA LEU A 365 29.41 10.58 1.38
C LEU A 365 30.13 11.78 2.01
N LEU A 366 30.36 12.83 1.21
CA LEU A 366 31.09 14.03 1.63
C LEU A 366 30.18 15.10 2.21
N LYS A 367 28.95 15.16 1.71
CA LYS A 367 27.93 16.15 2.11
C LYS A 367 26.56 15.56 1.88
N ASN A 368 25.62 15.84 2.79
CA ASN A 368 24.20 15.71 2.52
C ASN A 368 23.41 16.85 3.16
N VAL A 369 22.37 17.33 2.48
CA VAL A 369 21.43 18.33 2.98
C VAL A 369 20.04 17.90 2.57
N VAL A 370 19.13 17.75 3.53
CA VAL A 370 17.74 17.33 3.31
C VAL A 370 16.82 18.53 3.45
N THR A 371 15.95 18.76 2.48
CA THR A 371 14.94 19.84 2.49
C THR A 371 13.56 19.27 2.15
N GLY A 372 12.49 19.95 2.59
CA GLY A 372 11.10 19.55 2.33
C GLY A 372 10.60 18.37 3.17
N LEU A 373 11.40 17.87 4.13
CA LEU A 373 11.02 16.68 4.91
C LEU A 373 9.80 16.92 5.79
N GLN A 374 9.70 18.12 6.38
CA GLN A 374 8.59 18.51 7.26
C GLN A 374 7.46 19.23 6.52
N ASP A 375 7.71 19.63 5.27
CA ASP A 375 6.76 20.43 4.52
C ASP A 375 5.70 19.54 3.84
N ARG A 376 4.48 20.10 3.68
CA ARG A 376 3.40 19.51 2.91
C ARG A 376 3.45 20.00 1.47
N ASP A 377 2.94 19.17 0.55
CA ASP A 377 2.72 19.54 -0.85
C ASP A 377 3.98 20.02 -1.62
N VAL A 378 5.18 19.76 -1.09
CA VAL A 378 6.45 20.05 -1.78
C VAL A 378 7.33 18.80 -1.84
N PRO A 379 8.19 18.66 -2.86
CA PRO A 379 9.12 17.54 -2.95
C PRO A 379 10.11 17.49 -1.78
N VAL A 380 10.52 16.29 -1.39
CA VAL A 380 11.70 16.13 -0.53
C VAL A 380 12.94 16.04 -1.42
N ARG A 381 13.97 16.83 -1.09
CA ARG A 381 15.24 16.85 -1.82
C ARG A 381 16.40 16.54 -0.90
N LEU A 382 17.28 15.65 -1.39
CA LEU A 382 18.56 15.34 -0.78
C LEU A 382 19.67 15.85 -1.70
N GLN A 383 20.32 16.95 -1.34
CA GLN A 383 21.53 17.42 -2.02
C GLN A 383 22.72 16.68 -1.42
N TYR A 384 23.57 16.12 -2.26
CA TYR A 384 24.67 15.30 -1.78
C TYR A 384 25.96 15.48 -2.61
N GLY A 385 27.07 15.17 -1.96
CA GLY A 385 28.38 15.02 -2.61
C GLY A 385 29.00 13.69 -2.20
N PHE A 386 29.71 13.03 -3.12
CA PHE A 386 30.34 11.75 -2.86
C PHE A 386 31.71 11.62 -3.54
N SER A 387 32.48 10.63 -3.07
CA SER A 387 33.76 10.23 -3.63
C SER A 387 33.87 8.71 -3.61
N VAL A 388 34.33 8.14 -4.74
CA VAL A 388 34.56 6.70 -4.88
C VAL A 388 35.98 6.49 -5.33
N PRO A 389 36.93 6.15 -4.45
CA PRO A 389 38.31 5.85 -4.81
C PRO A 389 38.37 4.56 -5.65
N ASP A 390 39.36 4.49 -6.54
CA ASP A 390 39.65 3.36 -7.43
C ASP A 390 38.49 2.95 -8.36
N TYR A 391 37.56 3.89 -8.66
CA TYR A 391 36.41 3.62 -9.50
C TYR A 391 36.76 3.72 -11.00
N VAL A 392 37.59 4.69 -11.38
CA VAL A 392 38.06 4.89 -12.73
C VAL A 392 39.23 3.92 -12.98
N GLN A 393 39.07 3.07 -13.99
CA GLN A 393 40.13 2.16 -14.40
C GLN A 393 40.92 2.79 -15.52
N GLU A 394 42.22 2.56 -15.53
CA GLU A 394 43.13 3.04 -16.58
C GLU A 394 43.91 1.85 -17.16
N ALA A 395 43.84 1.69 -18.47
CA ALA A 395 44.58 0.67 -19.18
C ALA A 395 44.94 1.20 -20.58
N ALA A 396 46.18 0.93 -21.04
CA ALA A 396 46.67 1.30 -22.36
C ALA A 396 46.48 2.79 -22.74
N GLY A 397 46.55 3.70 -21.76
CA GLY A 397 46.34 5.14 -21.96
C GLY A 397 44.89 5.59 -22.15
N GLU A 398 43.94 4.72 -21.83
CA GLU A 398 42.52 5.00 -21.82
C GLU A 398 41.92 4.89 -20.41
N LEU A 399 40.93 5.72 -20.13
CA LEU A 399 40.12 5.66 -18.91
C LEU A 399 38.79 4.93 -19.19
N PHE A 400 38.43 4.01 -18.31
CA PHE A 400 37.18 3.25 -18.37
C PHE A 400 36.32 3.59 -17.19
N ILE A 401 35.10 4.07 -17.43
CA ILE A 401 34.15 4.52 -16.40
C ILE A 401 32.82 3.83 -16.63
N ASN A 402 32.35 3.05 -15.66
CA ASN A 402 30.99 2.57 -15.71
C ASN A 402 30.04 3.70 -15.25
N PRO A 403 29.09 4.19 -16.09
CA PRO A 403 28.23 5.30 -15.74
C PRO A 403 27.08 4.92 -14.80
N HIS A 404 26.85 3.62 -14.60
CA HIS A 404 25.76 3.09 -13.79
C HIS A 404 26.18 2.95 -12.32
N LEU A 405 26.18 4.09 -11.60
CA LEU A 405 26.58 4.16 -10.20
C LEU A 405 25.54 3.55 -9.25
N THR A 406 24.30 3.41 -9.69
CA THR A 406 23.25 2.59 -9.09
C THR A 406 22.66 1.69 -10.17
N ARG A 407 22.20 0.51 -9.76
CA ARG A 407 21.69 -0.51 -10.69
C ARG A 407 20.31 -1.01 -10.23
N PRO A 408 19.26 -0.17 -10.33
CA PRO A 408 17.91 -0.59 -9.98
C PRO A 408 17.51 -1.86 -10.72
N TRP A 409 16.82 -2.77 -10.01
CA TRP A 409 16.27 -4.04 -10.50
C TRP A 409 17.28 -5.09 -10.99
N ALA A 410 18.59 -4.85 -10.89
CA ALA A 410 19.63 -5.79 -11.35
C ALA A 410 19.50 -7.18 -10.70
N ASP A 411 19.08 -7.22 -9.44
CA ASP A 411 18.91 -8.42 -8.61
C ASP A 411 17.43 -8.86 -8.47
N LYS A 412 16.50 -8.26 -9.22
CA LYS A 412 15.05 -8.47 -9.08
C LYS A 412 14.47 -9.53 -10.01
N ARG A 413 15.31 -10.46 -10.45
CA ARG A 413 14.82 -11.60 -11.26
C ARG A 413 13.80 -12.40 -10.45
N GLN A 414 12.67 -12.73 -11.07
CA GLN A 414 11.64 -13.58 -10.47
C GLN A 414 11.98 -15.06 -10.70
N GLU A 415 11.86 -15.85 -9.64
CA GLU A 415 12.12 -17.28 -9.68
C GLU A 415 10.98 -18.04 -10.39
N GLU A 416 11.29 -19.04 -11.19
CA GLU A 416 10.29 -19.90 -11.85
C GLU A 416 9.41 -20.66 -10.84
N SER A 417 9.98 -20.98 -9.68
CA SER A 417 9.30 -21.64 -8.56
C SER A 417 8.22 -20.77 -7.91
N ARG A 418 8.30 -19.44 -8.03
CA ARG A 418 7.33 -18.51 -7.46
C ARG A 418 5.93 -18.80 -7.96
N LYS A 419 4.96 -18.88 -7.04
CA LYS A 419 3.55 -19.24 -7.32
C LYS A 419 2.66 -18.02 -7.43
N ASN A 420 2.92 -17.00 -6.59
CA ASN A 420 2.06 -15.84 -6.44
C ASN A 420 2.52 -14.67 -7.32
N ASP A 421 1.58 -13.84 -7.72
CA ASP A 421 1.84 -12.56 -8.36
C ASP A 421 2.72 -11.67 -7.48
N TRP A 422 3.46 -10.75 -8.06
CA TRP A 422 4.36 -9.86 -7.35
C TRP A 422 3.67 -8.54 -7.06
N LYS A 423 3.42 -8.27 -5.77
CA LYS A 423 2.75 -7.07 -5.26
C LYS A 423 3.76 -5.92 -5.12
N HIS A 424 3.35 -4.75 -5.58
CA HIS A 424 4.04 -3.48 -5.37
C HIS A 424 3.19 -2.54 -4.53
N GLU A 425 3.83 -1.70 -3.73
CA GLU A 425 3.13 -0.72 -2.90
C GLU A 425 2.47 0.37 -3.75
N PHE A 426 3.17 0.86 -4.78
CA PHE A 426 2.67 1.88 -5.69
C PHE A 426 3.36 1.80 -7.05
N THR A 427 2.72 2.36 -8.07
CA THR A 427 3.30 2.58 -9.39
C THR A 427 4.29 3.74 -9.32
N HIS A 428 5.39 3.71 -10.10
CA HIS A 428 6.40 4.75 -10.00
C HIS A 428 7.30 4.87 -11.24
N ILE A 429 7.98 6.02 -11.32
CA ILE A 429 9.11 6.26 -12.21
C ILE A 429 10.33 6.59 -11.35
N GLU A 430 11.46 5.94 -11.67
CA GLU A 430 12.78 6.34 -11.23
C GLU A 430 13.52 6.92 -12.43
N ASP A 431 13.97 8.17 -12.32
CA ASP A 431 14.76 8.86 -13.35
C ASP A 431 16.14 9.18 -12.81
N MET A 432 17.17 9.01 -13.67
CA MET A 432 18.53 9.42 -13.35
C MET A 432 19.15 10.14 -14.53
N VAL A 433 19.74 11.30 -14.28
CA VAL A 433 20.52 12.07 -15.22
C VAL A 433 21.94 12.23 -14.67
N THR A 434 22.90 11.64 -15.35
CA THR A 434 24.32 11.73 -14.99
C THR A 434 25.06 12.52 -16.06
N ILE A 435 25.76 13.58 -15.67
CA ILE A 435 26.58 14.40 -16.52
C ILE A 435 28.06 14.13 -16.19
N LEU A 436 28.82 13.67 -17.14
CA LEU A 436 30.25 13.47 -17.02
C LEU A 436 31.00 14.46 -17.97
N PRO A 437 31.54 15.55 -17.44
CA PRO A 437 32.45 16.41 -18.23
C PRO A 437 33.65 15.60 -18.71
N ILE A 438 34.02 15.76 -19.99
CA ILE A 438 35.18 15.12 -20.57
C ILE A 438 36.43 15.87 -20.07
N PRO A 439 37.41 15.22 -19.43
CA PRO A 439 38.59 15.87 -18.93
C PRO A 439 39.39 16.52 -20.09
N LYS A 440 40.00 17.67 -19.81
CA LYS A 440 40.79 18.39 -20.81
C LYS A 440 41.87 17.49 -21.39
N GLY A 441 41.98 17.43 -22.73
CA GLY A 441 42.94 16.60 -23.43
C GLY A 441 42.52 15.13 -23.62
N TYR A 442 41.25 14.80 -23.32
CA TYR A 442 40.67 13.48 -23.59
C TYR A 442 39.60 13.57 -24.67
N THR A 443 39.45 12.50 -25.42
CA THR A 443 38.40 12.27 -26.43
C THR A 443 37.63 11.01 -26.10
N VAL A 444 36.34 10.96 -26.44
CA VAL A 444 35.51 9.77 -26.27
C VAL A 444 35.86 8.75 -27.33
N THR A 445 36.27 7.54 -26.93
CA THR A 445 36.54 6.42 -27.82
C THR A 445 35.44 5.38 -27.83
N ASN A 446 34.68 5.29 -26.75
CA ASN A 446 33.50 4.43 -26.67
C ASN A 446 32.39 5.05 -25.83
N LEU A 447 31.16 5.00 -26.34
CA LEU A 447 29.93 5.22 -25.59
C LEU A 447 29.09 3.94 -25.58
N PRO A 448 28.47 3.57 -24.45
CA PRO A 448 27.55 2.46 -24.42
C PRO A 448 26.40 2.60 -25.42
N THR A 449 25.87 1.49 -25.88
CA THR A 449 24.72 1.47 -26.78
C THR A 449 23.43 1.77 -25.99
N ASN A 450 22.54 2.58 -26.56
CA ASN A 450 21.23 2.83 -25.97
C ASN A 450 20.47 1.51 -25.85
N ALA A 451 19.81 1.32 -24.69
CA ALA A 451 19.05 0.12 -24.40
C ALA A 451 17.66 0.47 -23.87
N SER A 452 16.66 -0.33 -24.21
CA SER A 452 15.31 -0.13 -23.69
C SER A 452 14.53 -1.44 -23.70
N PHE A 453 13.56 -1.54 -22.79
CA PHE A 453 12.55 -2.58 -22.76
C PHE A 453 11.20 -1.96 -22.43
N SER A 454 10.14 -2.40 -23.11
CA SER A 454 8.79 -1.89 -22.92
C SER A 454 7.79 -3.03 -22.75
N HIS A 455 7.07 -2.98 -21.64
CA HIS A 455 5.91 -3.82 -21.32
C HIS A 455 4.83 -2.91 -20.73
N PRO A 456 3.53 -3.21 -20.84
CA PRO A 456 2.47 -2.37 -20.26
C PRO A 456 2.66 -2.08 -18.76
N ASP A 457 3.14 -3.05 -17.99
CA ASP A 457 3.28 -2.97 -16.54
C ASP A 457 4.64 -2.44 -16.09
N PHE A 458 5.70 -2.55 -16.91
CA PHE A 458 7.07 -2.20 -16.53
C PHE A 458 7.96 -1.93 -17.73
N GLY A 459 9.08 -1.26 -17.51
CA GLY A 459 10.04 -1.02 -18.56
C GLY A 459 11.24 -0.21 -18.09
N PHE A 460 12.24 -0.09 -18.97
CA PHE A 460 13.36 0.82 -18.77
C PHE A 460 13.80 1.47 -20.07
N LYS A 461 14.52 2.58 -19.96
CA LYS A 461 15.20 3.27 -21.06
C LYS A 461 16.54 3.82 -20.58
N LEU A 462 17.61 3.45 -21.26
CA LEU A 462 18.97 3.95 -21.04
C LEU A 462 19.44 4.63 -22.33
N SER A 463 20.00 5.83 -22.24
CA SER A 463 20.54 6.56 -23.37
C SER A 463 21.82 7.29 -23.02
N TYR A 464 22.74 7.36 -23.98
CA TYR A 464 24.05 7.94 -23.83
C TYR A 464 24.26 8.91 -25.01
N GLU A 465 24.69 10.11 -24.69
CA GLU A 465 24.88 11.15 -25.69
C GLU A 465 26.09 11.99 -25.32
N GLN A 466 27.01 12.21 -26.29
CA GLN A 466 28.02 13.23 -26.15
C GLN A 466 27.45 14.57 -26.61
N LYS A 467 27.48 15.57 -25.75
CA LYS A 467 27.09 16.96 -26.03
C LYS A 467 28.26 17.87 -25.73
N ASN A 468 28.85 18.43 -26.76
CA ASN A 468 30.07 19.25 -26.67
C ASN A 468 31.18 18.49 -25.90
N ASP A 469 31.62 19.04 -24.78
CA ASP A 469 32.69 18.54 -23.90
C ASP A 469 32.14 17.75 -22.69
N GLN A 470 30.94 17.20 -22.79
CA GLN A 470 30.34 16.36 -21.74
C GLN A 470 29.58 15.16 -22.30
N ILE A 471 29.50 14.11 -21.52
CA ILE A 471 28.66 12.95 -21.76
C ILE A 471 27.43 13.04 -20.85
N VAL A 472 26.25 12.89 -21.43
CA VAL A 472 24.96 12.85 -20.70
C VAL A 472 24.42 11.43 -20.77
N VAL A 473 24.24 10.82 -19.61
CA VAL A 473 23.59 9.52 -19.44
C VAL A 473 22.21 9.73 -18.81
N ARG A 474 21.18 9.21 -19.47
CA ARG A 474 19.81 9.24 -18.95
C ARG A 474 19.33 7.82 -18.76
N SER A 475 18.80 7.55 -17.56
CA SER A 475 18.28 6.25 -17.20
C SER A 475 16.89 6.42 -16.59
N GLN A 476 15.93 5.65 -17.07
CA GLN A 476 14.56 5.67 -16.55
C GLN A 476 14.07 4.25 -16.34
N TRP A 477 13.42 4.00 -15.22
CA TRP A 477 12.73 2.75 -14.89
C TRP A 477 11.29 3.07 -14.55
N THR A 478 10.37 2.33 -15.13
CA THR A 478 8.94 2.58 -14.97
C THR A 478 8.22 1.32 -14.49
N LEU A 479 7.45 1.44 -13.43
CA LEU A 479 6.53 0.43 -12.94
C LEU A 479 5.10 1.00 -12.96
N ASN A 480 4.27 0.48 -13.86
CA ASN A 480 2.90 0.97 -14.09
C ASN A 480 1.82 0.12 -13.40
N SER A 481 2.19 -0.99 -12.75
CA SER A 481 1.24 -1.93 -12.16
C SER A 481 1.48 -2.11 -10.67
N LEU A 482 0.39 -2.18 -9.90
CA LEU A 482 0.42 -2.56 -8.48
C LEU A 482 0.63 -4.07 -8.28
N LEU A 483 0.47 -4.85 -9.35
CA LEU A 483 0.56 -6.31 -9.31
C LEU A 483 1.10 -6.83 -10.63
N VAL A 484 2.37 -7.20 -10.65
CA VAL A 484 2.97 -7.89 -11.79
C VAL A 484 2.53 -9.35 -11.73
N LYS A 485 1.75 -9.77 -12.72
CA LYS A 485 1.23 -11.13 -12.80
C LYS A 485 2.34 -12.15 -13.02
N LYS A 486 2.19 -13.34 -12.44
CA LYS A 486 3.11 -14.46 -12.68
C LYS A 486 3.31 -14.75 -14.17
N SER A 487 2.26 -14.61 -14.96
CA SER A 487 2.33 -14.79 -16.43
C SER A 487 3.29 -13.82 -17.11
N SER A 488 3.60 -12.68 -16.51
CA SER A 488 4.54 -11.67 -17.03
C SER A 488 5.98 -11.84 -16.52
N PHE A 489 6.26 -12.82 -15.65
CA PHE A 489 7.61 -13.05 -15.13
C PHE A 489 8.64 -13.43 -16.21
N PRO A 490 8.33 -14.19 -17.26
CA PRO A 490 9.26 -14.41 -18.34
C PRO A 490 9.72 -13.11 -19.02
N GLU A 491 8.78 -12.16 -19.26
CA GLU A 491 9.10 -10.85 -19.86
C GLU A 491 9.85 -9.96 -18.87
N TRP A 492 9.48 -9.98 -17.57
CA TRP A 492 10.24 -9.33 -16.50
C TRP A 492 11.70 -9.82 -16.47
N ASN A 493 11.91 -11.13 -16.51
CA ASN A 493 13.26 -11.72 -16.47
C ASN A 493 14.09 -11.41 -17.72
N LYS A 494 13.45 -11.32 -18.91
CA LYS A 494 14.11 -10.83 -20.13
C LYS A 494 14.53 -9.37 -19.98
N MET A 495 13.67 -8.54 -19.42
CA MET A 495 13.99 -7.13 -19.13
C MET A 495 15.18 -7.03 -18.18
N VAL A 496 15.19 -7.79 -17.07
CA VAL A 496 16.30 -7.78 -16.10
C VAL A 496 17.61 -8.25 -16.74
N ALA A 497 17.55 -9.24 -17.63
CA ALA A 497 18.74 -9.70 -18.37
C ALA A 497 19.30 -8.60 -19.29
N ALA A 498 18.46 -7.97 -20.11
CA ALA A 498 18.84 -6.86 -20.99
C ALA A 498 19.37 -5.65 -20.19
N LEU A 499 18.77 -5.37 -19.03
CA LEU A 499 19.22 -4.30 -18.14
C LEU A 499 20.60 -4.59 -17.55
N ASN A 500 20.87 -5.83 -17.13
CA ASN A 500 22.18 -6.24 -16.60
C ASN A 500 23.27 -6.22 -17.66
N GLU A 501 22.95 -6.58 -18.91
CA GLU A 501 23.87 -6.43 -20.05
C GLU A 501 24.25 -4.96 -20.24
N ALA A 502 23.25 -4.06 -20.30
CA ALA A 502 23.49 -2.63 -20.44
C ALA A 502 24.27 -2.04 -19.24
N TYR A 503 24.07 -2.54 -18.02
CA TYR A 503 24.82 -2.11 -16.84
C TYR A 503 26.30 -2.55 -16.84
N SER A 504 26.69 -3.47 -17.70
CA SER A 504 28.09 -3.90 -17.85
C SER A 504 28.91 -2.97 -18.77
N GLU A 505 28.22 -2.16 -19.58
CA GLU A 505 28.85 -1.25 -20.54
C GLU A 505 29.61 -0.11 -19.85
N VAL A 506 30.68 0.34 -20.49
CA VAL A 506 31.57 1.39 -19.97
C VAL A 506 31.79 2.51 -21.00
N ILE A 507 31.98 3.71 -20.48
CA ILE A 507 32.47 4.85 -21.25
C ILE A 507 33.99 4.75 -21.30
N SER A 508 34.58 4.93 -22.50
CA SER A 508 36.05 4.98 -22.68
C SER A 508 36.51 6.35 -23.17
N LEU A 509 37.52 6.88 -22.49
CA LEU A 509 38.14 8.18 -22.82
C LEU A 509 39.63 7.98 -23.06
N LYS A 510 40.15 8.46 -24.18
CA LYS A 510 41.56 8.39 -24.55
C LYS A 510 42.24 9.75 -24.44
N LYS A 511 43.41 9.78 -23.86
CA LYS A 511 44.23 10.97 -23.80
C LYS A 511 44.80 11.26 -25.21
N GLY A 512 44.58 12.50 -25.71
CA GLY A 512 45.09 12.96 -27.00
C GLY A 512 46.56 13.32 -26.95
#